data_601fa33d4dd439d4bd79c5687027967f
#
_entry.id   601fa33d4dd439d4bd79c5687027967f
#
_cell.length_a   1.000
_cell.length_b   1.000
_cell.length_c   1.000
_cell.angle_alpha   90.00
_cell.angle_beta   90.00
_cell.angle_gamma   90.00
#
_symmetry.space_group_name_H-M   'P 1'
#
loop_
_entity.id
_entity.type
_entity.pdbx_description
1 polymer ?
#
loop_
_entity_poly.entity_id
_entity_poly.type
_entity_poly.pdbx_seq_one_letter_code
_entity_poly.pdbx_strand_id
1 'polypeptide(L)' 'MRADSTKVVSPSDRGRDSIRITSQKAYDDSVIVLDIAHMPEGCSTWPAFWTISQSGPWPKGGEIDILEGTFARA' A
#
# COMPACT_ATOMS: atom_id res chain seq x y z
N MET A 1 7.85 -1.90 7.80
CA MET A 1 6.53 -2.56 7.64
C MET A 1 6.75 -4.01 7.22
N ARG A 2 5.90 -4.91 7.63
CA ARG A 2 5.93 -6.32 7.22
C ARG A 2 4.51 -6.88 7.26
N ALA A 3 4.10 -7.59 6.22
CA ALA A 3 2.91 -8.43 6.27
C ALA A 3 3.12 -9.60 7.24
N ASP A 4 2.06 -10.27 7.67
CA ASP A 4 2.19 -11.49 8.47
C ASP A 4 3.06 -12.52 7.76
N SER A 5 3.99 -13.12 8.48
CA SER A 5 4.93 -14.13 7.96
C SER A 5 4.99 -15.39 8.84
N THR A 6 4.06 -15.52 9.78
CA THR A 6 4.09 -16.58 10.79
C THR A 6 3.00 -17.62 10.62
N LYS A 7 1.90 -17.25 9.96
CA LYS A 7 0.75 -18.13 9.77
C LYS A 7 0.79 -18.84 8.42
N VAL A 8 0.35 -20.07 8.41
CA VAL A 8 -0.07 -20.74 7.17
C VAL A 8 -1.50 -20.28 6.86
N VAL A 9 -1.68 -19.61 5.74
CA VAL A 9 -2.98 -19.10 5.32
C VAL A 9 -3.71 -20.15 4.51
N SER A 10 -4.95 -20.43 4.87
CA SER A 10 -5.80 -21.39 4.14
C SER A 10 -6.11 -20.85 2.74
N PRO A 11 -6.18 -21.72 1.72
CA PRO A 11 -6.63 -21.33 0.37
C PRO A 11 -8.04 -20.75 0.34
N SER A 12 -8.86 -21.02 1.36
CA SER A 12 -10.23 -20.48 1.49
C SER A 12 -10.28 -19.11 2.16
N ASP A 13 -9.16 -18.65 2.73
CA ASP A 13 -9.10 -17.36 3.41
C ASP A 13 -8.96 -16.21 2.40
N ARG A 14 -9.28 -15.01 2.84
CA ARG A 14 -9.16 -13.79 2.04
C ARG A 14 -7.74 -13.47 1.60
N GLY A 15 -6.75 -14.07 2.23
CA GLY A 15 -5.33 -13.84 2.01
C GLY A 15 -4.59 -13.57 3.31
N ARG A 16 -3.32 -13.23 3.19
CA ARG A 16 -2.43 -12.95 4.32
C ARG A 16 -2.73 -11.57 4.91
N ASP A 17 -2.67 -11.46 6.22
CA ASP A 17 -2.79 -10.18 6.91
C ASP A 17 -1.69 -9.21 6.43
N SER A 18 -2.08 -8.02 6.06
CA SER A 18 -1.21 -6.96 5.57
C SER A 18 -1.28 -5.72 6.47
N ILE A 19 -0.47 -4.72 6.16
CA ILE A 19 -0.41 -3.48 6.94
C ILE A 19 -0.69 -2.29 6.03
N ARG A 20 -1.56 -1.41 6.49
CA ARG A 20 -1.75 -0.08 5.94
C ARG A 20 -1.44 0.96 7.02
N ILE A 21 -0.55 1.90 6.69
CA ILE A 21 -0.23 3.03 7.54
C ILE A 21 -0.76 4.28 6.88
N THR A 22 -1.45 5.11 7.63
CA THR A 22 -2.00 6.37 7.15
C THR A 22 -1.50 7.51 8.02
N SER A 23 -1.09 8.62 7.40
CA SER A 23 -0.69 9.81 8.13
C SER A 23 -1.88 10.41 8.89
N GLN A 24 -1.62 10.95 10.07
CA GLN A 24 -2.64 11.65 10.85
C GLN A 24 -2.96 13.04 10.26
N LYS A 25 -2.00 13.62 9.55
CA LYS A 25 -2.15 14.92 8.89
C LYS A 25 -2.49 14.74 7.42
N ALA A 26 -3.35 15.62 6.92
CA ALA A 26 -3.50 15.86 5.50
C ALA A 26 -2.51 16.94 5.04
N TYR A 27 -2.15 16.89 3.79
CA TYR A 27 -1.18 17.80 3.18
C TYR A 27 -1.78 18.37 1.90
N ASP A 28 -1.71 19.69 1.77
CA ASP A 28 -1.93 20.41 0.55
C ASP A 28 -0.57 20.93 0.05
N ASP A 29 -0.45 21.31 -1.21
CA ASP A 29 0.72 21.97 -1.81
C ASP A 29 2.05 21.52 -1.20
N SER A 30 2.36 20.26 -1.33
CA SER A 30 3.48 19.64 -0.63
C SER A 30 4.47 18.96 -1.58
N VAL A 31 5.71 18.85 -1.14
CA VAL A 31 6.71 17.96 -1.73
C VAL A 31 6.79 16.71 -0.86
N ILE A 32 6.62 15.55 -1.49
CA ILE A 32 6.67 14.26 -0.82
C ILE A 32 7.96 13.55 -1.23
N VAL A 33 8.77 13.20 -0.23
CA VAL A 33 10.01 12.44 -0.43
C VAL A 33 9.89 11.10 0.25
N LEU A 34 10.17 10.04 -0.49
CA LEU A 34 10.14 8.67 0.00
C LEU A 34 11.51 8.04 -0.15
N ASP A 35 12.08 7.61 0.98
CA ASP A 35 13.31 6.80 1.01
C ASP A 35 12.92 5.35 1.29
N ILE A 36 13.22 4.46 0.35
CA ILE A 36 12.84 3.05 0.40
C ILE A 36 14.09 2.18 0.41
N ALA A 37 14.31 1.47 1.50
CA ALA A 37 15.39 0.50 1.60
C ALA A 37 15.08 -0.80 0.82
N HIS A 38 13.83 -1.23 0.83
CA HIS A 38 13.39 -2.46 0.17
C HIS A 38 11.90 -2.41 -0.15
N MET A 39 11.55 -2.85 -1.34
CA MET A 39 10.17 -3.01 -1.78
C MET A 39 9.88 -4.50 -1.96
N PRO A 40 8.79 -5.03 -1.38
CA PRO A 40 8.47 -6.44 -1.52
C PRO A 40 8.15 -6.79 -2.97
N GLU A 41 8.59 -7.97 -3.37
CA GLU A 41 8.36 -8.54 -4.69
C GLU A 41 7.70 -9.91 -4.58
N GLY A 42 7.07 -10.35 -5.64
CA GLY A 42 6.52 -11.69 -5.76
C GLY A 42 5.04 -11.74 -6.10
N CYS A 43 4.57 -12.93 -6.38
CA CYS A 43 3.17 -13.17 -6.68
C CYS A 43 2.28 -12.78 -5.51
N SER A 44 1.14 -12.17 -5.82
CA SER A 44 0.15 -11.75 -4.82
C SER A 44 0.66 -10.70 -3.82
N THR A 45 1.73 -9.97 -4.16
CA THR A 45 2.18 -8.80 -3.40
C THR A 45 1.79 -7.52 -4.12
N TRP A 46 1.37 -6.53 -3.35
CA TRP A 46 0.94 -5.23 -3.88
C TRP A 46 1.38 -4.13 -2.93
N PRO A 47 2.67 -3.79 -2.91
CA PRO A 47 3.14 -2.64 -2.15
C PRO A 47 2.69 -1.36 -2.82
N ALA A 48 2.34 -0.35 -2.02
CA ALA A 48 1.97 0.95 -2.53
C ALA A 48 2.36 2.08 -1.57
N PHE A 49 2.75 3.20 -2.15
CA PHE A 49 2.89 4.48 -1.48
C PHE A 49 2.08 5.51 -2.26
N TRP A 50 1.04 6.04 -1.65
CA TRP A 50 -0.01 6.73 -2.34
C TRP A 50 -0.67 7.78 -1.48
N THR A 51 -1.43 8.66 -2.09
CA THR A 51 -2.23 9.68 -1.44
C THR A 51 -3.70 9.49 -1.75
N ILE A 52 -4.55 9.89 -0.83
CA ILE A 52 -5.99 9.83 -0.96
C ILE A 52 -6.57 11.14 -0.44
N SER A 53 -7.59 11.64 -1.11
CA SER A 53 -8.31 12.81 -0.65
C SER A 53 -9.08 12.53 0.64
N GLN A 54 -9.06 13.50 1.55
CA GLN A 54 -9.97 13.51 2.71
C GLN A 54 -11.37 14.05 2.37
N SER A 55 -11.54 14.66 1.20
CA SER A 55 -12.80 15.21 0.74
C SER A 55 -13.60 14.18 -0.03
N GLY A 56 -14.63 13.68 0.58
CA GLY A 56 -15.53 12.71 -0.02
C GLY A 56 -15.09 11.25 0.11
N PRO A 57 -15.98 10.32 -0.26
CA PRO A 57 -15.68 8.90 -0.16
C PRO A 57 -14.71 8.46 -1.26
N TRP A 58 -13.78 7.57 -0.92
CA TRP A 58 -12.95 6.90 -1.91
C TRP A 58 -13.82 6.05 -2.87
N PRO A 59 -13.58 6.03 -4.19
CA PRO A 59 -12.50 6.75 -4.90
C PRO A 59 -12.89 8.14 -5.42
N LYS A 60 -14.08 8.63 -5.14
CA LYS A 60 -14.62 9.86 -5.71
C LYS A 60 -13.82 11.11 -5.35
N GLY A 61 -13.21 11.14 -4.20
CA GLY A 61 -12.36 12.25 -3.74
C GLY A 61 -11.01 12.35 -4.46
N GLY A 62 -10.59 11.29 -5.14
CA GLY A 62 -9.32 11.21 -5.85
C GLY A 62 -8.24 10.45 -5.09
N GLU A 63 -7.28 9.92 -5.86
CA GLU A 63 -6.14 9.14 -5.42
C GLU A 63 -4.95 9.42 -6.33
N ILE A 64 -3.75 9.47 -5.78
CA ILE A 64 -2.50 9.54 -6.55
C ILE A 64 -1.58 8.46 -6.04
N ASP A 65 -1.23 7.51 -6.88
CA ASP A 65 -0.25 6.49 -6.59
C ASP A 65 1.14 6.96 -7.00
N ILE A 66 1.97 7.25 -6.00
CA ILE A 66 3.33 7.75 -6.22
C ILE A 66 4.25 6.58 -6.56
N LEU A 67 4.07 5.47 -5.88
CA LEU A 67 4.75 4.22 -6.10
C LEU A 67 3.78 3.07 -5.89
N GLU A 68 3.69 2.20 -6.86
CA GLU A 68 2.86 1.01 -6.80
C GLU A 68 3.55 -0.16 -7.47
N GLY A 69 3.53 -1.31 -6.84
CA GLY A 69 4.07 -2.54 -7.38
C GLY A 69 2.99 -3.59 -7.56
N THR A 70 2.95 -4.16 -8.75
CA THR A 70 2.27 -5.42 -8.99
C THR A 70 3.33 -6.53 -9.07
N PHE A 71 2.92 -7.79 -9.11
CA PHE A 71 3.87 -8.90 -9.15
C PHE A 71 4.91 -8.74 -10.25
N ALA A 72 6.17 -8.89 -9.88
CA ALA A 72 7.22 -9.08 -10.85
C ALA A 72 7.02 -10.43 -11.55
N ARG A 73 7.11 -10.47 -12.86
CA ARG A 73 7.25 -11.75 -13.58
C ARG A 73 8.62 -12.32 -13.22
N ALA A 74 8.57 -13.54 -12.77
CA ALA A 74 9.78 -14.34 -12.72
C ALA A 74 10.30 -14.58 -14.15
#